data_2493d7e2c82d1a0b6ce14e3781436417
#
_entry.id   2493d7e2c82d1a0b6ce14e3781436417
#
_cell.length_a   1.000
_cell.length_b   1.000
_cell.length_c   1.000
_cell.angle_alpha   90.00
_cell.angle_beta   90.00
_cell.angle_gamma   90.00
#
_symmetry.space_group_name_H-M   'P 1'
#
loop_
_entity.id
_entity.type
_entity.pdbx_description
1 polymer ?
#
loop_
_entity_poly.entity_id
_entity_poly.type
_entity_poly.pdbx_seq_one_letter_code
_entity_poly.pdbx_strand_id
1 'polypeptide(L)'
;MKKMLVMVALACASVFAVEAKALKVLMIGNSFTASAMKQTPAVAKAMGCELDLANLCIGGCPLQKHWANVEKAGDPSFLPYSVQMSWTSCDEKKSGLRKVAPKGHANIPQALTAEKWDIVTIQQASGQSAFYKTYQPYADNLIAKIKELAPQAEIRIQETWSYAPYDGRLTTWKLTPDEMFEKLHEAYGTLAKKHNLKIIPTAVAVQNYRRDLPVKYEKIYTRKELAAFKDPQVPEFYGDVCGKAFWGKGSSWNKDKDVHKLRMDPSHLNPSGEYLQGCVWVASLFGVDVTKCTYRPAFVPEEKAVVMRKAAMAAVKGE
;
A
#
# COMPACT_ATOMS: atom_id res chain seq x y z
N MET A 1 -67.32 -1.11 -37.13
CA MET A 1 -66.23 -1.87 -36.44
C MET A 1 -64.91 -1.20 -36.79
N LYS A 2 -64.39 -0.30 -35.91
CA LYS A 2 -63.11 0.37 -36.09
C LYS A 2 -62.01 -0.46 -35.38
N LYS A 3 -61.06 -0.98 -36.15
CA LYS A 3 -59.87 -1.66 -35.61
C LYS A 3 -58.86 -0.62 -35.11
N MET A 4 -58.62 -0.60 -33.84
CA MET A 4 -57.62 0.22 -33.21
C MET A 4 -56.25 -0.50 -33.25
N LEU A 5 -55.30 0.06 -34.00
CA LEU A 5 -53.93 -0.42 -34.10
C LEU A 5 -53.14 0.11 -32.92
N VAL A 6 -52.72 -0.73 -31.99
CA VAL A 6 -51.83 -0.35 -30.90
C VAL A 6 -50.39 -0.51 -31.39
N MET A 7 -49.71 0.61 -31.62
CA MET A 7 -48.25 0.63 -31.85
C MET A 7 -47.56 0.54 -30.50
N VAL A 8 -46.89 -0.56 -30.25
CA VAL A 8 -45.95 -0.70 -29.14
C VAL A 8 -44.60 -0.17 -29.60
N ALA A 9 -44.22 1.02 -29.13
CA ALA A 9 -42.88 1.55 -29.33
C ALA A 9 -41.90 0.86 -28.36
N LEU A 10 -41.04 -0.03 -28.88
CA LEU A 10 -39.90 -0.56 -28.16
C LEU A 10 -38.83 0.55 -28.04
N ALA A 11 -38.71 1.15 -26.89
CA ALA A 11 -37.60 2.02 -26.57
C ALA A 11 -36.37 1.14 -26.26
N CYS A 12 -35.48 1.00 -27.26
CA CYS A 12 -34.14 0.47 -27.03
C CYS A 12 -33.35 1.46 -26.21
N ALA A 13 -33.27 1.27 -24.91
CA ALA A 13 -32.29 1.93 -24.07
C ALA A 13 -30.90 1.36 -24.41
N SER A 14 -30.16 2.06 -25.28
CA SER A 14 -28.75 1.80 -25.51
C SER A 14 -28.01 2.18 -24.22
N VAL A 15 -27.69 1.18 -23.41
CA VAL A 15 -26.73 1.32 -22.33
C VAL A 15 -25.38 1.52 -22.99
N PHE A 16 -24.96 2.77 -23.12
CA PHE A 16 -23.56 3.07 -23.41
C PHE A 16 -22.76 2.59 -22.21
N ALA A 17 -22.14 1.41 -22.32
CA ALA A 17 -21.06 1.01 -21.43
C ALA A 17 -19.94 2.05 -21.65
N VAL A 18 -19.83 3.01 -20.73
CA VAL A 18 -18.62 3.82 -20.64
C VAL A 18 -17.53 2.83 -20.30
N GLU A 19 -16.64 2.53 -21.27
CA GLU A 19 -15.41 1.78 -20.98
C GLU A 19 -14.72 2.50 -19.82
N ALA A 20 -14.69 1.85 -18.67
CA ALA A 20 -14.06 2.39 -17.48
C ALA A 20 -12.57 2.51 -17.80
N LYS A 21 -12.09 3.72 -18.04
CA LYS A 21 -10.68 3.99 -18.29
C LYS A 21 -9.86 3.46 -17.12
N ALA A 22 -8.84 2.66 -17.41
CA ALA A 22 -7.92 2.16 -16.40
C ALA A 22 -7.26 3.32 -15.62
N LEU A 23 -7.32 3.24 -14.29
CA LEU A 23 -6.68 4.22 -13.41
C LEU A 23 -5.17 3.94 -13.35
N LYS A 24 -4.35 4.91 -13.77
CA LYS A 24 -2.88 4.82 -13.73
C LYS A 24 -2.32 5.42 -12.45
N VAL A 25 -1.69 4.59 -11.63
CA VAL A 25 -1.16 4.98 -10.32
C VAL A 25 0.33 4.74 -10.23
N LEU A 26 1.10 5.78 -9.90
CA LEU A 26 2.53 5.68 -9.57
C LEU A 26 2.73 5.79 -8.06
N MET A 27 3.39 4.81 -7.48
CA MET A 27 3.80 4.85 -6.08
C MET A 27 5.28 5.23 -5.96
N ILE A 28 5.61 6.22 -5.14
CA ILE A 28 6.96 6.56 -4.74
C ILE A 28 7.15 6.14 -3.29
N GLY A 29 7.89 5.03 -3.06
CA GLY A 29 7.94 4.49 -1.71
C GLY A 29 9.01 3.43 -1.48
N ASN A 30 8.69 2.48 -0.66
CA ASN A 30 9.59 1.44 -0.16
C ASN A 30 8.87 0.09 -0.03
N SER A 31 9.33 -0.81 0.85
CA SER A 31 8.70 -2.12 1.05
C SER A 31 7.21 -2.04 1.47
N PHE A 32 6.77 -0.92 2.04
CA PHE A 32 5.36 -0.72 2.46
C PHE A 32 4.45 -0.39 1.25
N THR A 33 4.97 0.23 0.18
CA THR A 33 4.25 0.31 -1.10
C THR A 33 4.35 -1.01 -1.89
N ALA A 34 5.49 -1.72 -1.77
CA ALA A 34 5.63 -3.03 -2.41
C ALA A 34 4.63 -4.06 -1.88
N SER A 35 4.19 -3.96 -0.62
CA SER A 35 3.12 -4.81 -0.08
C SER A 35 1.77 -4.54 -0.75
N ALA A 36 1.46 -3.29 -1.13
CA ALA A 36 0.24 -2.95 -1.87
C ALA A 36 0.19 -3.64 -3.26
N MET A 37 1.34 -3.85 -3.91
CA MET A 37 1.41 -4.56 -5.19
C MET A 37 0.91 -6.01 -5.12
N LYS A 38 0.87 -6.63 -3.92
CA LYS A 38 0.61 -8.07 -3.77
C LYS A 38 -0.85 -8.45 -4.02
N GLN A 39 -1.77 -7.69 -3.46
CA GLN A 39 -3.19 -8.06 -3.49
C GLN A 39 -4.07 -7.00 -4.17
N THR A 40 -3.64 -5.73 -4.25
CA THR A 40 -4.45 -4.66 -4.86
C THR A 40 -4.91 -5.00 -6.30
N PRO A 41 -4.04 -5.54 -7.20
CA PRO A 41 -4.49 -5.88 -8.55
C PRO A 41 -5.57 -6.94 -8.59
N ALA A 42 -5.48 -7.96 -7.73
CA ALA A 42 -6.47 -9.04 -7.67
C ALA A 42 -7.81 -8.57 -7.09
N VAL A 43 -7.78 -7.72 -6.05
CA VAL A 43 -8.99 -7.09 -5.50
C VAL A 43 -9.62 -6.17 -6.53
N ALA A 44 -8.85 -5.32 -7.22
CA ALA A 44 -9.34 -4.43 -8.27
C ALA A 44 -10.04 -5.23 -9.39
N LYS A 45 -9.40 -6.29 -9.88
CA LYS A 45 -9.97 -7.17 -10.89
C LYS A 45 -11.30 -7.80 -10.43
N ALA A 46 -11.36 -8.30 -9.20
CA ALA A 46 -12.57 -8.89 -8.64
C ALA A 46 -13.72 -7.88 -8.46
N MET A 47 -13.38 -6.61 -8.32
CA MET A 47 -14.34 -5.50 -8.23
C MET A 47 -14.68 -4.90 -9.60
N GLY A 48 -14.18 -5.47 -10.71
CA GLY A 48 -14.40 -4.96 -12.06
C GLY A 48 -13.69 -3.64 -12.33
N CYS A 49 -12.63 -3.32 -11.58
CA CYS A 49 -11.86 -2.09 -11.71
C CYS A 49 -10.58 -2.35 -12.52
N GLU A 50 -10.31 -1.52 -13.52
CA GLU A 50 -9.06 -1.55 -14.28
C GLU A 50 -8.01 -0.66 -13.62
N LEU A 51 -6.84 -1.23 -13.32
CA LEU A 51 -5.78 -0.58 -12.56
C LEU A 51 -4.41 -0.86 -13.16
N ASP A 52 -3.74 0.19 -13.61
CA ASP A 52 -2.33 0.17 -13.97
C ASP A 52 -1.51 0.71 -12.79
N LEU A 53 -0.80 -0.17 -12.11
CA LEU A 53 -0.11 0.12 -10.87
C LEU A 53 1.40 -0.01 -11.06
N ALA A 54 2.15 1.04 -10.74
CA ALA A 54 3.60 1.07 -10.77
C ALA A 54 4.17 1.51 -9.42
N ASN A 55 5.28 0.91 -9.01
CA ASN A 55 5.97 1.21 -7.76
C ASN A 55 7.46 1.48 -7.99
N LEU A 56 7.90 2.69 -7.63
CA LEU A 56 9.31 3.04 -7.49
C LEU A 56 9.75 2.68 -6.07
N CYS A 57 10.51 1.61 -5.93
CA CYS A 57 10.85 1.03 -4.64
C CYS A 57 12.35 1.13 -4.31
N ILE A 58 12.64 1.67 -3.13
CA ILE A 58 13.91 1.47 -2.42
C ILE A 58 13.57 1.02 -0.99
N GLY A 59 14.09 -0.13 -0.54
CA GLY A 59 13.84 -0.64 0.81
C GLY A 59 14.14 0.39 1.91
N GLY A 60 13.17 0.62 2.82
CA GLY A 60 13.31 1.53 3.95
C GLY A 60 13.53 3.01 3.61
N CYS A 61 13.33 3.43 2.35
CA CYS A 61 13.61 4.79 1.88
C CYS A 61 12.71 5.84 2.56
N PRO A 62 13.27 6.81 3.29
CA PRO A 62 12.52 7.92 3.84
C PRO A 62 12.37 9.07 2.84
N LEU A 63 11.42 9.98 3.08
CA LEU A 63 11.19 11.19 2.27
C LEU A 63 12.47 11.98 2.00
N GLN A 64 13.34 12.12 3.00
CA GLN A 64 14.65 12.77 2.85
C GLN A 64 15.49 12.13 1.73
N LYS A 65 15.53 10.80 1.67
CA LYS A 65 16.30 10.09 0.64
C LYS A 65 15.61 10.13 -0.71
N HIS A 66 14.28 10.11 -0.75
CA HIS A 66 13.53 10.32 -1.99
C HIS A 66 13.87 11.69 -2.59
N TRP A 67 13.89 12.75 -1.77
CA TRP A 67 14.27 14.07 -2.23
C TRP A 67 15.74 14.13 -2.70
N ALA A 68 16.68 13.62 -1.91
CA ALA A 68 18.09 13.57 -2.30
C ALA A 68 18.33 12.79 -3.61
N ASN A 69 17.47 11.80 -3.93
CA ASN A 69 17.52 11.10 -5.22
C ASN A 69 16.96 11.95 -6.36
N VAL A 70 15.97 12.81 -6.10
CA VAL A 70 15.49 13.80 -7.09
C VAL A 70 16.59 14.79 -7.44
N GLU A 71 17.32 15.31 -6.44
CA GLU A 71 18.43 16.25 -6.65
C GLU A 71 19.58 15.66 -7.49
N LYS A 72 19.78 14.34 -7.41
CA LYS A 72 20.79 13.61 -8.21
C LYS A 72 20.30 13.17 -9.59
N ALA A 73 19.03 13.30 -9.90
CA ALA A 73 18.43 12.80 -11.13
C ALA A 73 18.79 13.64 -12.39
N GLY A 74 19.58 14.72 -12.24
CA GLY A 74 20.20 15.41 -13.38
C GLY A 74 21.16 14.51 -14.17
N ASP A 75 21.74 13.49 -13.55
CA ASP A 75 22.44 12.41 -14.23
C ASP A 75 21.41 11.34 -14.69
N PRO A 76 21.19 11.17 -15.99
CA PRO A 76 20.22 10.20 -16.51
C PRO A 76 20.59 8.74 -16.23
N SER A 77 21.86 8.46 -15.91
CA SER A 77 22.34 7.13 -15.53
C SER A 77 22.08 6.78 -14.05
N PHE A 78 21.69 7.77 -13.23
CA PHE A 78 21.34 7.56 -11.82
C PHE A 78 19.93 7.00 -11.71
N LEU A 79 19.81 5.68 -11.58
CA LEU A 79 18.56 4.90 -11.59
C LEU A 79 18.40 4.10 -10.29
N PRO A 80 18.18 4.78 -9.14
CA PRO A 80 18.25 4.13 -7.82
C PRO A 80 17.02 3.27 -7.46
N TYR A 81 15.89 3.43 -8.17
CA TYR A 81 14.65 2.74 -7.84
C TYR A 81 14.48 1.46 -8.64
N SER A 82 14.17 0.36 -7.97
CA SER A 82 13.56 -0.79 -8.65
C SER A 82 12.12 -0.45 -9.02
N VAL A 83 11.73 -0.85 -10.23
CA VAL A 83 10.40 -0.62 -10.79
C VAL A 83 9.61 -1.91 -10.79
N GLN A 84 8.49 -1.93 -10.08
CA GLN A 84 7.51 -3.01 -10.08
C GLN A 84 6.26 -2.52 -10.81
N MET A 85 5.66 -3.36 -11.64
CA MET A 85 4.47 -3.00 -12.42
C MET A 85 3.43 -4.11 -12.40
N SER A 86 2.16 -3.70 -12.44
CA SER A 86 1.00 -4.56 -12.69
C SER A 86 0.04 -3.76 -13.55
N TRP A 87 -0.06 -4.11 -14.82
CA TRP A 87 -0.83 -3.41 -15.83
C TRP A 87 -2.04 -4.23 -16.26
N THR A 88 -3.21 -3.62 -16.37
CA THR A 88 -4.44 -4.25 -16.87
C THR A 88 -4.92 -3.65 -18.19
N SER A 89 -4.58 -2.39 -18.47
CA SER A 89 -5.07 -1.66 -19.64
C SER A 89 -4.35 -2.02 -20.95
N CYS A 90 -3.10 -2.49 -20.86
CA CYS A 90 -2.28 -2.85 -22.03
C CYS A 90 -1.15 -3.81 -21.65
N ASP A 91 -0.42 -4.30 -22.65
CA ASP A 91 0.84 -4.99 -22.41
C ASP A 91 1.85 -4.03 -21.74
N GLU A 92 2.24 -4.34 -20.50
CA GLU A 92 3.19 -3.50 -19.72
C GLU A 92 4.51 -3.25 -20.47
N LYS A 93 4.91 -4.16 -21.39
CA LYS A 93 6.12 -3.99 -22.21
C LYS A 93 6.02 -2.79 -23.16
N LYS A 94 4.81 -2.37 -23.51
CA LYS A 94 4.52 -1.22 -24.37
C LYS A 94 4.34 0.08 -23.60
N SER A 95 4.28 0.04 -22.26
CA SER A 95 4.11 1.23 -21.42
C SER A 95 5.27 2.21 -21.56
N GLY A 96 5.00 3.49 -21.36
CA GLY A 96 6.03 4.53 -21.34
C GLY A 96 7.03 4.30 -20.21
N LEU A 97 6.57 3.82 -19.05
CA LEU A 97 7.45 3.50 -17.93
C LEU A 97 8.43 2.36 -18.27
N ARG A 98 8.01 1.32 -18.99
CA ARG A 98 8.92 0.26 -19.42
C ARG A 98 9.97 0.76 -20.42
N LYS A 99 9.63 1.74 -21.25
CA LYS A 99 10.59 2.36 -22.20
C LYS A 99 11.70 3.11 -21.49
N VAL A 100 11.39 3.84 -20.40
CA VAL A 100 12.38 4.58 -19.60
C VAL A 100 13.07 3.69 -18.56
N ALA A 101 12.48 2.55 -18.21
CA ALA A 101 13.01 1.56 -17.26
C ALA A 101 13.20 0.17 -17.89
N PRO A 102 13.94 0.03 -19.00
CA PRO A 102 14.02 -1.24 -19.73
C PRO A 102 14.67 -2.37 -18.92
N LYS A 103 15.54 -2.01 -17.98
CA LYS A 103 16.22 -2.94 -17.07
C LYS A 103 15.55 -3.00 -15.68
N GLY A 104 14.32 -2.46 -15.53
CA GLY A 104 13.58 -2.46 -14.28
C GLY A 104 14.08 -1.46 -13.25
N HIS A 105 14.81 -0.43 -13.67
CA HIS A 105 15.30 0.66 -12.82
C HIS A 105 15.00 2.03 -13.43
N ALA A 106 14.64 3.00 -12.58
CA ALA A 106 14.35 4.38 -12.98
C ALA A 106 14.74 5.37 -11.89
N ASN A 107 14.69 6.66 -12.21
CA ASN A 107 14.63 7.74 -11.23
C ASN A 107 13.22 8.35 -11.20
N ILE A 108 12.93 9.18 -10.19
CA ILE A 108 11.59 9.78 -9.99
C ILE A 108 11.19 10.67 -11.18
N PRO A 109 12.01 11.64 -11.66
CA PRO A 109 11.65 12.46 -12.81
C PRO A 109 11.31 11.67 -14.07
N GLN A 110 12.12 10.65 -14.42
CA GLN A 110 11.85 9.81 -15.58
C GLN A 110 10.52 9.07 -15.45
N ALA A 111 10.22 8.52 -14.27
CA ALA A 111 8.97 7.79 -14.06
C ALA A 111 7.75 8.71 -14.05
N LEU A 112 7.85 9.92 -13.48
CA LEU A 112 6.76 10.90 -13.46
C LEU A 112 6.36 11.34 -14.86
N THR A 113 7.32 11.51 -15.78
CA THR A 113 7.08 11.96 -17.15
C THR A 113 6.78 10.82 -18.13
N ALA A 114 6.95 9.55 -17.71
CA ALA A 114 6.80 8.39 -18.58
C ALA A 114 5.36 8.09 -18.99
N GLU A 115 4.40 8.46 -18.16
CA GLU A 115 2.97 8.19 -18.35
C GLU A 115 2.12 9.41 -17.94
N LYS A 116 0.89 9.47 -18.43
CA LYS A 116 -0.13 10.37 -17.89
C LYS A 116 -0.74 9.70 -16.63
N TRP A 117 -0.05 9.84 -15.49
CA TRP A 117 -0.54 9.31 -14.23
C TRP A 117 -1.83 10.02 -13.80
N ASP A 118 -2.82 9.26 -13.37
CA ASP A 118 -4.03 9.79 -12.74
C ASP A 118 -3.78 10.08 -11.26
N ILE A 119 -2.98 9.22 -10.59
CA ILE A 119 -2.62 9.39 -9.18
C ILE A 119 -1.12 9.12 -8.99
N VAL A 120 -0.47 9.92 -8.14
CA VAL A 120 0.87 9.66 -7.61
C VAL A 120 0.78 9.56 -6.09
N THR A 121 1.30 8.48 -5.50
CA THR A 121 1.31 8.33 -4.05
C THR A 121 2.70 8.52 -3.48
N ILE A 122 2.75 9.13 -2.28
CA ILE A 122 3.95 9.26 -1.46
C ILE A 122 3.69 8.72 -0.07
N GLN A 123 4.76 8.34 0.65
CA GLN A 123 4.71 7.92 2.04
C GLN A 123 6.01 8.22 2.75
N GLN A 124 6.00 8.29 4.08
CA GLN A 124 7.22 8.29 4.88
C GLN A 124 7.69 6.85 5.13
N ALA A 125 8.99 6.64 5.37
CA ALA A 125 9.48 5.37 5.87
C ALA A 125 8.86 5.06 7.24
N SER A 126 8.41 3.82 7.45
CA SER A 126 7.65 3.44 8.64
C SER A 126 8.37 3.73 9.96
N GLY A 127 9.72 3.61 9.99
CA GLY A 127 10.53 3.97 11.15
C GLY A 127 10.61 5.48 11.45
N GLN A 128 10.05 6.32 10.60
CA GLN A 128 10.01 7.78 10.75
C GLN A 128 8.58 8.33 10.68
N SER A 129 7.60 7.49 10.35
CA SER A 129 6.23 7.93 10.07
C SER A 129 5.52 8.56 11.28
N ALA A 130 5.86 8.14 12.50
CA ALA A 130 5.34 8.73 13.74
C ALA A 130 5.98 10.07 14.12
N PHE A 131 6.95 10.57 13.35
CA PHE A 131 7.75 11.75 13.71
C PHE A 131 7.65 12.82 12.62
N TYR A 132 6.63 13.70 12.69
CA TYR A 132 6.34 14.71 11.66
C TYR A 132 7.55 15.59 11.28
N LYS A 133 8.43 15.89 12.22
CA LYS A 133 9.68 16.64 11.96
C LYS A 133 10.56 16.04 10.86
N THR A 134 10.42 14.73 10.60
CA THR A 134 11.18 14.03 9.56
C THR A 134 10.58 14.15 8.16
N TYR A 135 9.37 14.71 8.04
CA TYR A 135 8.70 14.91 6.76
C TYR A 135 9.21 16.16 6.05
N GLN A 136 9.60 17.18 6.83
CA GLN A 136 9.95 18.50 6.31
C GLN A 136 11.47 18.71 6.20
N PRO A 137 11.91 19.41 5.14
CA PRO A 137 11.17 20.00 4.03
C PRO A 137 10.89 19.01 2.87
N TYR A 138 11.27 17.77 3.04
CA TYR A 138 11.39 16.76 1.97
C TYR A 138 10.04 16.40 1.32
N ALA A 139 8.98 16.30 2.12
CA ALA A 139 7.64 16.07 1.60
C ALA A 139 7.17 17.23 0.73
N ASP A 140 7.37 18.47 1.18
CA ASP A 140 6.96 19.67 0.44
C ASP A 140 7.69 19.75 -0.90
N ASN A 141 9.01 19.51 -0.89
CA ASN A 141 9.83 19.53 -2.11
C ASN A 141 9.42 18.43 -3.09
N LEU A 142 9.15 17.21 -2.58
CA LEU A 142 8.72 16.09 -3.42
C LEU A 142 7.33 16.36 -4.03
N ILE A 143 6.39 16.89 -3.24
CA ILE A 143 5.05 17.28 -3.71
C ILE A 143 5.16 18.36 -4.80
N ALA A 144 6.00 19.38 -4.60
CA ALA A 144 6.24 20.41 -5.59
C ALA A 144 6.80 19.83 -6.91
N LYS A 145 7.76 18.91 -6.81
CA LYS A 145 8.35 18.25 -7.99
C LYS A 145 7.33 17.36 -8.72
N ILE A 146 6.45 16.66 -8.00
CA ILE A 146 5.37 15.89 -8.63
C ILE A 146 4.40 16.81 -9.38
N LYS A 147 4.01 17.94 -8.77
CA LYS A 147 3.13 18.93 -9.42
C LYS A 147 3.77 19.56 -10.66
N GLU A 148 5.09 19.72 -10.66
CA GLU A 148 5.85 20.23 -11.81
C GLU A 148 5.86 19.23 -12.97
N LEU A 149 6.14 17.95 -12.71
CA LEU A 149 6.40 16.93 -13.74
C LEU A 149 5.16 16.13 -14.15
N ALA A 150 4.15 16.04 -13.28
CA ALA A 150 2.89 15.36 -13.52
C ALA A 150 1.70 16.21 -13.03
N PRO A 151 1.49 17.43 -13.58
CA PRO A 151 0.51 18.39 -13.06
C PRO A 151 -0.94 17.90 -13.11
N GLN A 152 -1.23 16.92 -13.97
CA GLN A 152 -2.56 16.30 -14.07
C GLN A 152 -2.84 15.27 -12.99
N ALA A 153 -1.80 14.77 -12.29
CA ALA A 153 -1.95 13.69 -11.32
C ALA A 153 -2.49 14.21 -9.99
N GLU A 154 -3.50 13.53 -9.43
CA GLU A 154 -3.88 13.71 -8.05
C GLU A 154 -2.77 13.12 -7.15
N ILE A 155 -2.26 13.88 -6.18
CA ILE A 155 -1.30 13.37 -5.22
C ILE A 155 -2.07 12.81 -4.02
N ARG A 156 -1.79 11.57 -3.62
CA ARG A 156 -2.33 10.95 -2.42
C ARG A 156 -1.21 10.49 -1.48
N ILE A 157 -1.52 10.43 -0.20
CA ILE A 157 -0.62 9.92 0.82
C ILE A 157 -1.02 8.48 1.14
N GLN A 158 -0.10 7.53 0.98
CA GLN A 158 -0.26 6.22 1.58
C GLN A 158 0.13 6.30 3.05
N GLU A 159 -0.81 6.10 3.94
CA GLU A 159 -0.55 5.99 5.35
C GLU A 159 0.07 4.62 5.67
N THR A 160 1.23 4.60 6.35
CA THR A 160 1.80 3.37 6.89
C THR A 160 1.13 3.01 8.21
N TRP A 161 1.42 1.87 8.80
CA TRP A 161 0.75 1.32 9.99
C TRP A 161 1.70 1.18 11.17
N SER A 162 1.13 1.04 12.37
CA SER A 162 1.88 0.75 13.58
C SER A 162 2.38 -0.69 13.62
N TYR A 163 3.53 -0.89 14.24
CA TYR A 163 4.21 -2.17 14.32
C TYR A 163 3.52 -3.17 15.25
N ALA A 164 3.89 -4.43 15.12
CA ALA A 164 3.51 -5.45 16.07
C ALA A 164 4.13 -5.19 17.46
N PRO A 165 3.48 -5.58 18.58
CA PRO A 165 3.91 -5.24 19.94
C PRO A 165 5.32 -5.70 20.32
N TYR A 166 5.86 -6.70 19.63
CA TYR A 166 7.21 -7.22 19.87
C TYR A 166 8.32 -6.51 19.10
N ASP A 167 8.02 -5.39 18.41
CA ASP A 167 9.04 -4.59 17.74
C ASP A 167 9.90 -3.84 18.75
N GLY A 168 11.19 -4.11 18.78
CA GLY A 168 12.12 -3.47 19.71
C GLY A 168 12.24 -1.97 19.55
N ARG A 169 11.85 -1.39 18.41
CA ARG A 169 11.81 0.05 18.19
C ARG A 169 10.74 0.72 19.05
N LEU A 170 9.61 0.06 19.26
CA LEU A 170 8.55 0.57 20.15
C LEU A 170 9.09 0.79 21.57
N THR A 171 9.84 -0.19 22.09
CA THR A 171 10.51 -0.06 23.39
C THR A 171 11.51 1.11 23.41
N THR A 172 12.33 1.24 22.35
CA THR A 172 13.31 2.33 22.22
C THR A 172 12.61 3.71 22.17
N TRP A 173 11.49 3.81 21.49
CA TRP A 173 10.71 5.04 21.37
C TRP A 173 9.78 5.29 22.56
N LYS A 174 9.64 4.31 23.44
CA LYS A 174 8.69 4.31 24.57
C LYS A 174 7.25 4.49 24.08
N LEU A 175 6.88 3.77 23.04
CA LEU A 175 5.54 3.78 22.44
C LEU A 175 4.92 2.38 22.50
N THR A 176 3.63 2.34 22.72
CA THR A 176 2.79 1.19 22.40
C THR A 176 2.44 1.20 20.90
N PRO A 177 1.91 0.09 20.33
CA PRO A 177 1.37 0.11 18.96
C PRO A 177 0.29 1.16 18.75
N ASP A 178 -0.58 1.38 19.74
CA ASP A 178 -1.67 2.36 19.67
C ASP A 178 -1.10 3.80 19.66
N GLU A 179 -0.17 4.13 20.54
CA GLU A 179 0.49 5.44 20.54
C GLU A 179 1.31 5.68 19.26
N MET A 180 1.92 4.63 18.69
CA MET A 180 2.57 4.75 17.38
C MET A 180 1.53 5.05 16.29
N PHE A 181 0.36 4.36 16.32
CA PHE A 181 -0.72 4.63 15.38
C PHE A 181 -1.19 6.09 15.48
N GLU A 182 -1.49 6.57 16.67
CA GLU A 182 -1.94 7.95 16.91
C GLU A 182 -0.97 8.98 16.33
N LYS A 183 0.33 8.82 16.65
CA LYS A 183 1.37 9.74 16.18
C LYS A 183 1.54 9.72 14.66
N LEU A 184 1.54 8.56 14.02
CA LEU A 184 1.69 8.50 12.58
C LEU A 184 0.44 9.02 11.85
N HIS A 185 -0.75 8.74 12.39
CA HIS A 185 -2.02 9.23 11.85
C HIS A 185 -2.08 10.77 11.91
N GLU A 186 -1.71 11.36 13.04
CA GLU A 186 -1.56 12.81 13.20
C GLU A 186 -0.54 13.40 12.21
N ALA A 187 0.63 12.76 12.07
CA ALA A 187 1.68 13.24 11.17
C ALA A 187 1.25 13.24 9.70
N TYR A 188 0.60 12.17 9.24
CA TYR A 188 0.04 12.09 7.88
C TYR A 188 -1.12 13.05 7.70
N GLY A 189 -2.01 13.19 8.69
CA GLY A 189 -3.11 14.15 8.69
C GLY A 189 -2.62 15.59 8.59
N THR A 190 -1.55 15.93 9.31
CA THR A 190 -0.90 17.26 9.23
C THR A 190 -0.37 17.54 7.82
N LEU A 191 0.33 16.58 7.20
CA LEU A 191 0.81 16.74 5.83
C LEU A 191 -0.36 16.86 4.83
N ALA A 192 -1.37 16.01 4.97
CA ALA A 192 -2.56 16.00 4.13
C ALA A 192 -3.29 17.34 4.19
N LYS A 193 -3.52 17.87 5.38
CA LYS A 193 -4.16 19.18 5.60
C LYS A 193 -3.36 20.32 4.99
N LYS A 194 -2.03 20.31 5.17
CA LYS A 194 -1.12 21.34 4.64
C LYS A 194 -1.21 21.48 3.13
N HIS A 195 -1.32 20.36 2.41
CA HIS A 195 -1.30 20.32 0.95
C HIS A 195 -2.64 20.01 0.30
N ASN A 196 -3.71 19.89 1.09
CA ASN A 196 -5.06 19.46 0.65
C ASN A 196 -5.01 18.13 -0.12
N LEU A 197 -4.39 17.11 0.47
CA LEU A 197 -4.22 15.79 -0.13
C LEU A 197 -5.16 14.78 0.52
N LYS A 198 -5.58 13.77 -0.25
CA LYS A 198 -6.30 12.61 0.29
C LYS A 198 -5.32 11.59 0.85
N ILE A 199 -5.76 10.88 1.88
CA ILE A 199 -5.03 9.76 2.49
C ILE A 199 -5.64 8.44 2.02
N ILE A 200 -4.80 7.45 1.75
CA ILE A 200 -5.16 6.04 1.65
C ILE A 200 -4.97 5.47 3.06
N PRO A 201 -6.04 5.25 3.84
CA PRO A 201 -5.99 5.11 5.30
C PRO A 201 -5.67 3.67 5.74
N THR A 202 -4.53 3.12 5.30
CA THR A 202 -4.13 1.74 5.62
C THR A 202 -3.91 1.57 7.12
N ALA A 203 -3.34 2.55 7.82
CA ALA A 203 -3.15 2.47 9.26
C ALA A 203 -4.47 2.37 10.02
N VAL A 204 -5.46 3.19 9.63
CA VAL A 204 -6.80 3.16 10.25
C VAL A 204 -7.44 1.79 10.05
N ALA A 205 -7.35 1.20 8.85
CA ALA A 205 -7.88 -0.12 8.59
C ALA A 205 -7.19 -1.23 9.41
N VAL A 206 -5.87 -1.15 9.57
CA VAL A 206 -5.10 -2.07 10.43
C VAL A 206 -5.56 -1.92 11.89
N GLN A 207 -5.74 -0.70 12.37
CA GLN A 207 -6.18 -0.44 13.74
C GLN A 207 -7.64 -0.87 13.97
N ASN A 208 -8.54 -0.63 13.02
CA ASN A 208 -9.92 -1.12 13.06
C ASN A 208 -9.96 -2.65 13.10
N TYR A 209 -9.18 -3.32 12.27
CA TYR A 209 -9.08 -4.77 12.29
C TYR A 209 -8.57 -5.31 13.65
N ARG A 210 -7.54 -4.69 14.22
CA ARG A 210 -7.01 -5.06 15.55
C ARG A 210 -8.03 -4.87 16.66
N ARG A 211 -8.81 -3.80 16.61
CA ARG A 211 -9.88 -3.54 17.60
C ARG A 211 -10.94 -4.63 17.58
N ASP A 212 -11.27 -5.15 16.39
CA ASP A 212 -12.31 -6.14 16.17
C ASP A 212 -11.81 -7.60 16.28
N LEU A 213 -10.52 -7.81 16.58
CA LEU A 213 -9.98 -9.16 16.80
C LEU A 213 -10.65 -9.82 18.01
N PRO A 214 -11.09 -11.09 17.87
CA PRO A 214 -11.68 -11.83 18.98
C PRO A 214 -10.66 -12.14 20.10
N VAL A 215 -9.37 -12.19 19.77
CA VAL A 215 -8.27 -12.42 20.72
C VAL A 215 -7.29 -11.27 20.59
N LYS A 216 -7.11 -10.52 21.68
CA LYS A 216 -6.09 -9.47 21.76
C LYS A 216 -4.69 -10.05 21.74
N TYR A 217 -3.75 -9.24 21.28
CA TYR A 217 -2.34 -9.57 21.16
C TYR A 217 -1.70 -9.65 22.55
N GLU A 218 -1.74 -10.83 23.19
CA GLU A 218 -1.35 -10.97 24.59
C GLU A 218 0.02 -11.64 24.79
N LYS A 219 0.51 -12.38 23.78
CA LYS A 219 1.77 -13.13 23.94
C LYS A 219 2.93 -12.51 23.15
N ILE A 220 3.92 -12.02 23.90
CA ILE A 220 5.23 -11.68 23.37
C ILE A 220 6.18 -12.83 23.73
N TYR A 221 6.76 -13.48 22.70
CA TYR A 221 7.70 -14.57 22.91
C TYR A 221 9.05 -14.07 23.45
N THR A 222 9.53 -14.67 24.52
CA THR A 222 10.88 -14.44 25.02
C THR A 222 11.94 -15.05 24.08
N ARG A 223 13.20 -14.62 24.22
CA ARG A 223 14.31 -15.23 23.47
C ARG A 223 14.41 -16.74 23.66
N LYS A 224 14.17 -17.24 24.89
CA LYS A 224 14.22 -18.67 25.22
C LYS A 224 13.11 -19.44 24.50
N GLU A 225 11.89 -18.90 24.48
CA GLU A 225 10.77 -19.50 23.76
C GLU A 225 11.01 -19.50 22.25
N LEU A 226 11.52 -18.40 21.67
CA LEU A 226 11.86 -18.35 20.24
C LEU A 226 12.96 -19.34 19.87
N ALA A 227 13.95 -19.54 20.74
CA ALA A 227 15.03 -20.52 20.52
C ALA A 227 14.56 -21.98 20.57
N ALA A 228 13.39 -22.25 21.16
CA ALA A 228 12.82 -23.59 21.25
C ALA A 228 12.14 -24.03 19.93
N PHE A 229 11.75 -23.12 19.07
CA PHE A 229 11.15 -23.45 17.78
C PHE A 229 12.16 -24.19 16.88
N LYS A 230 11.67 -25.15 16.12
CA LYS A 230 12.42 -25.91 15.11
C LYS A 230 11.82 -25.66 13.73
N ASP A 231 12.67 -25.52 12.71
CA ASP A 231 12.22 -25.43 11.32
C ASP A 231 11.36 -26.68 10.96
N PRO A 232 10.13 -26.52 10.40
CA PRO A 232 9.48 -25.27 9.89
C PRO A 232 8.54 -24.57 10.89
N GLN A 233 8.52 -24.94 12.16
CA GLN A 233 7.63 -24.35 13.15
C GLN A 233 7.90 -22.85 13.32
N VAL A 234 6.85 -22.04 13.38
CA VAL A 234 6.91 -20.61 13.64
C VAL A 234 5.99 -20.22 14.79
N PRO A 235 6.31 -19.15 15.54
CA PRO A 235 5.42 -18.64 16.57
C PRO A 235 4.10 -18.16 15.98
N GLU A 236 3.00 -18.35 16.71
CA GLU A 236 1.68 -17.82 16.38
C GLU A 236 1.55 -16.37 16.86
N PHE A 237 0.96 -15.51 16.02
CA PHE A 237 0.70 -14.10 16.33
C PHE A 237 -0.80 -13.78 16.43
N TYR A 238 -1.60 -14.74 16.84
CA TYR A 238 -3.04 -14.62 17.13
C TYR A 238 -3.88 -13.89 16.07
N GLY A 239 -3.45 -13.98 14.80
CA GLY A 239 -4.21 -13.48 13.66
C GLY A 239 -4.01 -12.00 13.34
N ASP A 240 -3.10 -11.28 14.00
CA ASP A 240 -2.77 -9.90 13.61
C ASP A 240 -2.31 -9.85 12.13
N VAL A 241 -2.60 -8.73 11.50
CA VAL A 241 -2.25 -8.47 10.10
C VAL A 241 -0.86 -7.87 9.93
N CYS A 242 -0.25 -7.38 11.03
CA CYS A 242 1.12 -6.87 11.05
C CYS A 242 2.03 -7.85 11.79
N GLY A 243 3.16 -8.12 11.19
CA GLY A 243 4.17 -9.03 11.74
C GLY A 243 4.08 -10.44 11.19
N LYS A 244 5.25 -11.01 10.97
CA LYS A 244 5.43 -12.39 10.48
C LYS A 244 6.71 -13.01 11.04
N ALA A 245 6.74 -14.34 11.08
CA ALA A 245 7.92 -15.11 11.37
C ALA A 245 8.17 -16.11 10.24
N PHE A 246 9.41 -16.37 9.94
CA PHE A 246 9.81 -17.33 8.90
C PHE A 246 11.22 -17.86 9.15
N TRP A 247 11.47 -19.07 8.67
CA TRP A 247 12.81 -19.64 8.63
C TRP A 247 13.52 -19.20 7.35
N GLY A 248 14.76 -18.78 7.47
CA GLY A 248 15.55 -18.38 6.32
C GLY A 248 16.77 -17.54 6.65
N LYS A 249 17.47 -17.15 5.60
CA LYS A 249 18.56 -16.18 5.66
C LYS A 249 18.02 -14.78 5.92
N GLY A 250 18.83 -13.91 6.50
CA GLY A 250 18.48 -12.51 6.72
C GLY A 250 18.54 -11.68 5.45
N SER A 251 18.06 -10.45 5.56
CA SER A 251 18.25 -9.42 4.54
C SER A 251 19.70 -8.90 4.55
N SER A 252 20.08 -8.14 3.52
CA SER A 252 21.40 -7.49 3.43
C SER A 252 21.73 -6.56 4.61
N TRP A 253 20.72 -6.15 5.38
CA TRP A 253 20.86 -5.28 6.55
C TRP A 253 21.22 -6.06 7.84
N ASN A 254 21.11 -7.38 7.85
CA ASN A 254 21.35 -8.18 9.04
C ASN A 254 22.84 -8.59 9.09
N LYS A 255 23.49 -8.46 10.25
CA LYS A 255 24.88 -8.91 10.45
C LYS A 255 25.06 -10.39 10.15
N ASP A 256 24.02 -11.20 10.40
CA ASP A 256 23.95 -12.65 10.19
C ASP A 256 23.08 -13.02 8.97
N LYS A 257 23.12 -12.19 7.92
CA LYS A 257 22.28 -12.33 6.72
C LYS A 257 22.35 -13.70 6.05
N ASP A 258 23.49 -14.38 6.13
CA ASP A 258 23.72 -15.68 5.51
C ASP A 258 23.36 -16.87 6.42
N VAL A 259 23.04 -16.62 7.68
CA VAL A 259 22.67 -17.67 8.65
C VAL A 259 21.18 -18.00 8.49
N HIS A 260 20.87 -19.28 8.25
CA HIS A 260 19.50 -19.81 8.26
C HIS A 260 19.00 -19.97 9.69
N LYS A 261 18.01 -19.18 10.06
CA LYS A 261 17.41 -19.24 11.41
C LYS A 261 15.97 -18.70 11.40
N LEU A 262 15.28 -18.86 12.51
CA LEU A 262 13.98 -18.19 12.71
C LEU A 262 14.18 -16.67 12.69
N ARG A 263 13.43 -16.02 11.81
CA ARG A 263 13.43 -14.57 11.62
C ARG A 263 12.07 -14.00 12.02
N MET A 264 12.13 -12.88 12.72
CA MET A 264 10.95 -12.10 13.09
C MET A 264 10.95 -10.80 12.32
N ASP A 265 9.84 -10.51 11.67
CA ASP A 265 9.59 -9.23 11.01
C ASP A 265 8.35 -8.59 11.64
N PRO A 266 8.53 -7.70 12.62
CA PRO A 266 7.41 -7.13 13.36
C PRO A 266 6.76 -5.92 12.69
N SER A 267 7.26 -5.48 11.55
CA SER A 267 6.89 -4.20 10.94
C SER A 267 6.10 -4.30 9.64
N HIS A 268 6.35 -5.32 8.85
CA HIS A 268 5.61 -5.51 7.60
C HIS A 268 4.29 -6.23 7.83
N LEU A 269 3.32 -5.95 6.95
CA LEU A 269 2.12 -6.77 6.88
C LEU A 269 2.49 -8.21 6.52
N ASN A 270 1.80 -9.15 7.14
CA ASN A 270 1.80 -10.53 6.69
C ASN A 270 0.86 -10.68 5.46
N PRO A 271 0.80 -11.84 4.82
CA PRO A 271 -0.03 -12.02 3.62
C PRO A 271 -1.50 -11.66 3.82
N SER A 272 -2.07 -11.87 5.02
CA SER A 272 -3.45 -11.46 5.34
C SER A 272 -3.57 -9.94 5.41
N GLY A 273 -2.58 -9.26 5.98
CA GLY A 273 -2.52 -7.80 6.02
C GLY A 273 -2.32 -7.17 4.64
N GLU A 274 -1.58 -7.84 3.75
CA GLU A 274 -1.45 -7.42 2.35
C GLU A 274 -2.82 -7.45 1.63
N TYR A 275 -3.69 -8.41 1.97
CA TYR A 275 -5.07 -8.44 1.47
C TYR A 275 -5.92 -7.29 2.03
N LEU A 276 -5.86 -7.03 3.34
CA LEU A 276 -6.51 -5.85 3.95
C LEU A 276 -6.07 -4.56 3.25
N GLN A 277 -4.76 -4.37 3.05
CA GLN A 277 -4.21 -3.22 2.33
C GLN A 277 -4.78 -3.13 0.91
N GLY A 278 -4.87 -4.23 0.18
CA GLY A 278 -5.46 -4.27 -1.16
C GLY A 278 -6.92 -3.80 -1.17
N CYS A 279 -7.72 -4.21 -0.18
CA CYS A 279 -9.10 -3.75 -0.01
C CYS A 279 -9.17 -2.23 0.25
N VAL A 280 -8.32 -1.70 1.14
CA VAL A 280 -8.24 -0.25 1.42
C VAL A 280 -7.88 0.53 0.15
N TRP A 281 -6.88 0.06 -0.59
CA TRP A 281 -6.44 0.72 -1.81
C TRP A 281 -7.56 0.78 -2.85
N VAL A 282 -8.21 -0.35 -3.14
CA VAL A 282 -9.28 -0.39 -4.15
C VAL A 282 -10.46 0.46 -3.73
N ALA A 283 -10.89 0.39 -2.47
CA ALA A 283 -11.96 1.24 -1.97
C ALA A 283 -11.59 2.74 -2.06
N SER A 284 -10.35 3.11 -1.69
CA SER A 284 -9.89 4.50 -1.74
C SER A 284 -9.72 5.03 -3.17
N LEU A 285 -9.22 4.20 -4.09
CA LEU A 285 -8.93 4.61 -5.47
C LEU A 285 -10.21 4.75 -6.31
N PHE A 286 -11.16 3.83 -6.15
CA PHE A 286 -12.33 3.73 -7.01
C PHE A 286 -13.65 4.11 -6.34
N GLY A 287 -13.67 4.30 -5.02
CA GLY A 287 -14.90 4.59 -4.28
C GLY A 287 -15.88 3.42 -4.24
N VAL A 288 -15.43 2.19 -4.50
CA VAL A 288 -16.27 0.99 -4.55
C VAL A 288 -16.40 0.33 -3.19
N ASP A 289 -17.53 -0.34 -2.96
CA ASP A 289 -17.81 -1.08 -1.73
C ASP A 289 -17.13 -2.46 -1.75
N VAL A 290 -15.93 -2.55 -1.20
CA VAL A 290 -15.15 -3.78 -1.15
C VAL A 290 -15.73 -4.85 -0.22
N THR A 291 -16.78 -4.56 0.56
CA THR A 291 -17.50 -5.61 1.31
C THR A 291 -18.17 -6.62 0.38
N LYS A 292 -18.43 -6.22 -0.88
CA LYS A 292 -18.99 -7.04 -1.95
C LYS A 292 -17.93 -7.82 -2.73
N CYS A 293 -16.65 -7.65 -2.42
CA CYS A 293 -15.56 -8.36 -3.11
C CYS A 293 -15.64 -9.85 -2.86
N THR A 294 -15.72 -10.63 -3.93
CA THR A 294 -15.77 -12.10 -3.88
C THR A 294 -14.37 -12.74 -3.84
N TYR A 295 -13.34 -11.97 -4.21
CA TYR A 295 -11.96 -12.45 -4.13
C TYR A 295 -11.46 -12.45 -2.70
N ARG A 296 -10.78 -13.51 -2.33
CA ARG A 296 -9.88 -13.61 -1.19
C ARG A 296 -8.72 -14.56 -1.51
N PRO A 297 -7.53 -14.32 -0.98
CA PRO A 297 -6.45 -15.31 -1.07
C PRO A 297 -6.86 -16.61 -0.36
N ALA A 298 -6.45 -17.76 -0.89
CA ALA A 298 -6.84 -19.07 -0.35
C ALA A 298 -6.42 -19.28 1.13
N PHE A 299 -5.36 -18.64 1.55
CA PHE A 299 -4.84 -18.68 2.93
C PHE A 299 -5.59 -17.76 3.91
N VAL A 300 -6.51 -16.90 3.44
CA VAL A 300 -7.35 -16.05 4.31
C VAL A 300 -8.70 -16.73 4.50
N PRO A 301 -9.07 -17.17 5.71
CA PRO A 301 -10.40 -17.70 5.99
C PRO A 301 -11.49 -16.68 5.67
N GLU A 302 -12.69 -17.13 5.24
CA GLU A 302 -13.76 -16.22 4.82
C GLU A 302 -14.22 -15.29 5.95
N GLU A 303 -14.36 -15.82 7.17
CA GLU A 303 -14.74 -15.02 8.33
C GLU A 303 -13.76 -13.87 8.60
N LYS A 304 -12.46 -14.10 8.41
CA LYS A 304 -11.43 -13.06 8.52
C LYS A 304 -11.49 -12.07 7.34
N ALA A 305 -11.71 -12.58 6.12
CA ALA A 305 -11.84 -11.72 4.96
C ALA A 305 -13.02 -10.75 5.06
N VAL A 306 -14.16 -11.21 5.62
CA VAL A 306 -15.32 -10.35 5.89
C VAL A 306 -14.97 -9.22 6.85
N VAL A 307 -14.26 -9.52 7.96
CA VAL A 307 -13.82 -8.51 8.93
C VAL A 307 -12.84 -7.52 8.28
N MET A 308 -11.88 -8.01 7.50
CA MET A 308 -10.92 -7.16 6.79
C MET A 308 -11.59 -6.21 5.80
N ARG A 309 -12.55 -6.69 5.00
CA ARG A 309 -13.31 -5.85 4.07
C ARG A 309 -14.11 -4.77 4.79
N LYS A 310 -14.74 -5.10 5.93
CA LYS A 310 -15.46 -4.14 6.78
C LYS A 310 -14.50 -3.09 7.36
N ALA A 311 -13.37 -3.53 7.93
CA ALA A 311 -12.36 -2.63 8.48
C ALA A 311 -11.80 -1.67 7.41
N ALA A 312 -11.60 -2.16 6.17
CA ALA A 312 -11.19 -1.33 5.04
C ALA A 312 -12.23 -0.26 4.69
N MET A 313 -13.51 -0.65 4.62
CA MET A 313 -14.60 0.30 4.30
C MET A 313 -14.81 1.33 5.40
N ALA A 314 -14.77 0.93 6.67
CA ALA A 314 -14.86 1.85 7.80
C ALA A 314 -13.74 2.89 7.74
N ALA A 315 -12.50 2.45 7.52
CA ALA A 315 -11.35 3.35 7.38
C ALA A 315 -11.52 4.37 6.23
N VAL A 316 -12.00 3.93 5.07
CA VAL A 316 -12.17 4.81 3.90
C VAL A 316 -13.32 5.81 4.10
N LYS A 317 -14.35 5.46 4.88
CA LYS A 317 -15.45 6.35 5.24
C LYS A 317 -15.11 7.31 6.38
N GLY A 318 -14.03 7.08 7.11
CA GLY A 318 -13.66 7.85 8.29
C GLY A 318 -14.45 7.43 9.54
N GLU A 319 -14.87 6.16 9.62
CA GLU A 319 -15.63 5.54 10.71
C GLU A 319 -14.72 4.78 11.68
#